data_6392e4f519b4a908e517641ca7962d61
#
_entry.id   6392e4f519b4a908e517641ca7962d61
#
_cell.length_a   1.000
_cell.length_b   1.000
_cell.length_c   1.000
_cell.angle_alpha   90.00
_cell.angle_beta   90.00
_cell.angle_gamma   90.00
#
_symmetry.space_group_name_H-M   'P 1'
#
loop_
_entity.id
_entity.type
_entity.pdbx_description
1 polymer ?
#
loop_
_entity_poly.entity_id
_entity_poly.type
_entity_poly.pdbx_seq_one_letter_code
_entity_poly.pdbx_strand_id
1 'polypeptide(L)'
;MTFFEELKWRGVVKDISSPELENKLNNESLTFYLGTDPTADSLHIGHYASFVTAKRLARHGHKPIILVGGATGLIGDPRPTAEREIISKETVAKNIEGLKKQIELLLEGKAQIVNNYDWTKDVTFLDFLRDIGKYINVNYMLGKDIIARRLETGITYAEFSYTLLQGFDYLHLFNTYNCTLQAAGSDQWGNITTGIELIRKIENKEAYGFTMPLILDSTGKKFGKSEGNALWLDKEKTSPYKIYQYLVNSDDSKVIEYLKVFTFLSKEEIDSLELEVKNHPENRAAQKTLAYEVVKDLHGKEEADKAKEISEKIFRGEETEEMPTAEVSSKNILDVMVESKQAPSKSEARRLIIQGGVSINNEKITNPNFECPQEFILRKGKKSIIKVKIK
;
A
#
# COMPACT_ATOMS: atom_id res chain seq x y z
N MET A 1 15.67 -20.84 10.00
CA MET A 1 15.35 -19.40 10.14
C MET A 1 14.20 -19.30 11.10
N THR A 2 14.35 -18.52 12.19
CA THR A 2 13.26 -18.22 13.12
C THR A 2 12.23 -17.31 12.45
N PHE A 3 11.04 -17.14 13.04
CA PHE A 3 10.03 -16.26 12.49
C PHE A 3 10.49 -14.79 12.40
N PHE A 4 11.16 -14.30 13.44
CA PHE A 4 11.67 -12.93 13.43
C PHE A 4 12.80 -12.75 12.41
N GLU A 5 13.67 -13.76 12.23
CA GLU A 5 14.66 -13.75 11.15
C GLU A 5 14.01 -13.72 9.77
N GLU A 6 12.89 -14.45 9.59
CA GLU A 6 12.10 -14.38 8.35
C GLU A 6 11.57 -12.97 8.11
N LEU A 7 10.98 -12.33 9.11
CA LEU A 7 10.49 -10.95 8.99
C LEU A 7 11.61 -9.97 8.61
N LYS A 8 12.80 -10.12 9.20
CA LYS A 8 14.00 -9.34 8.85
C LYS A 8 14.46 -9.61 7.41
N TRP A 9 14.55 -10.88 7.03
CA TRP A 9 14.95 -11.27 5.66
C TRP A 9 13.97 -10.73 4.60
N ARG A 10 12.69 -10.71 4.92
CA ARG A 10 11.67 -10.11 4.04
C ARG A 10 11.74 -8.59 3.99
N GLY A 11 12.51 -7.97 4.87
CA GLY A 11 12.63 -6.51 4.93
C GLY A 11 11.39 -5.82 5.49
N VAL A 12 10.56 -6.52 6.27
CA VAL A 12 9.33 -5.95 6.86
C VAL A 12 9.50 -5.47 8.30
N VAL A 13 10.69 -5.54 8.87
CA VAL A 13 11.04 -4.96 10.18
C VAL A 13 12.05 -3.85 9.98
N LYS A 14 11.71 -2.62 10.40
CA LYS A 14 12.61 -1.46 10.37
C LYS A 14 13.09 -1.11 11.79
N ASP A 15 12.18 -0.75 12.68
CA ASP A 15 12.48 -0.37 14.05
C ASP A 15 11.74 -1.28 15.03
N ILE A 16 12.34 -1.57 16.18
CA ILE A 16 11.73 -2.33 17.27
C ILE A 16 11.91 -1.56 18.58
N SER A 17 10.92 -1.59 19.46
CA SER A 17 10.93 -0.86 20.74
C SER A 17 11.81 -1.51 21.81
N SER A 18 12.03 -2.81 21.72
CA SER A 18 12.85 -3.59 22.64
C SER A 18 13.43 -4.81 21.96
N PRO A 19 14.69 -5.19 22.25
CA PRO A 19 15.28 -6.45 21.77
C PRO A 19 14.51 -7.70 22.21
N GLU A 20 13.79 -7.66 23.32
CA GLU A 20 12.96 -8.76 23.82
C GLU A 20 11.84 -9.16 22.87
N LEU A 21 11.40 -8.22 22.04
CA LEU A 21 10.34 -8.48 21.06
C LEU A 21 10.69 -9.64 20.12
N GLU A 22 11.97 -9.83 19.79
CA GLU A 22 12.44 -10.96 18.97
C GLU A 22 12.08 -12.30 19.63
N ASN A 23 12.41 -12.47 20.91
CA ASN A 23 12.09 -13.69 21.64
C ASN A 23 10.58 -13.90 21.77
N LYS A 24 9.84 -12.83 22.03
CA LYS A 24 8.37 -12.89 22.18
C LYS A 24 7.69 -13.27 20.87
N LEU A 25 8.09 -12.70 19.73
CA LEU A 25 7.54 -13.04 18.41
C LEU A 25 7.85 -14.47 17.98
N ASN A 26 8.98 -15.03 18.44
CA ASN A 26 9.35 -16.40 18.12
C ASN A 26 8.67 -17.46 18.99
N ASN A 27 8.35 -17.14 20.25
CA ASN A 27 8.03 -18.15 21.26
C ASN A 27 6.68 -17.94 21.97
N GLU A 28 6.04 -16.78 21.81
CA GLU A 28 4.77 -16.46 22.47
C GLU A 28 3.67 -16.15 21.46
N SER A 29 2.40 -16.30 21.88
CA SER A 29 1.25 -15.82 21.10
C SER A 29 0.85 -14.44 21.57
N LEU A 30 1.27 -13.41 20.85
CA LEU A 30 0.96 -12.04 21.18
C LEU A 30 -0.36 -11.58 20.56
N THR A 31 -1.13 -10.78 21.29
CA THR A 31 -2.18 -9.96 20.68
C THR A 31 -1.52 -8.68 20.17
N PHE A 32 -1.70 -8.38 18.91
CA PHE A 32 -1.15 -7.18 18.27
C PHE A 32 -2.23 -6.38 17.56
N TYR A 33 -2.00 -5.07 17.40
CA TYR A 33 -2.88 -4.27 16.56
C TYR A 33 -2.16 -3.56 15.43
N LEU A 34 -2.92 -3.36 14.35
CA LEU A 34 -2.61 -2.53 13.20
C LEU A 34 -3.75 -1.52 13.03
N GLY A 35 -3.43 -0.22 12.97
CA GLY A 35 -4.40 0.85 12.77
C GLY A 35 -4.51 1.27 11.31
N THR A 36 -5.71 1.65 10.88
CA THR A 36 -5.96 2.28 9.59
C THR A 36 -7.07 3.33 9.71
N ASP A 37 -6.81 4.55 9.25
CA ASP A 37 -7.82 5.60 9.22
C ASP A 37 -8.72 5.47 7.96
N PRO A 38 -10.05 5.62 8.10
CA PRO A 38 -11.01 5.46 7.01
C PRO A 38 -11.06 6.72 6.10
N THR A 39 -9.93 7.05 5.48
CA THR A 39 -9.81 8.20 4.56
C THR A 39 -10.46 7.96 3.20
N ALA A 40 -10.79 6.71 2.88
CA ALA A 40 -11.56 6.27 1.73
C ALA A 40 -12.33 4.99 2.08
N ASP A 41 -13.31 4.64 1.25
CA ASP A 41 -14.13 3.43 1.39
C ASP A 41 -13.45 2.15 0.90
N SER A 42 -12.17 2.23 0.52
CA SER A 42 -11.34 1.10 0.12
C SER A 42 -9.89 1.29 0.57
N LEU A 43 -9.23 0.19 0.90
CA LEU A 43 -7.78 0.12 0.99
C LEU A 43 -7.17 0.22 -0.41
N HIS A 44 -5.91 0.63 -0.48
CA HIS A 44 -5.11 0.62 -1.72
C HIS A 44 -3.86 -0.25 -1.55
N ILE A 45 -3.20 -0.57 -2.65
CA ILE A 45 -2.03 -1.47 -2.67
C ILE A 45 -0.90 -1.00 -1.72
N GLY A 46 -0.81 0.29 -1.41
CA GLY A 46 0.15 0.81 -0.42
C GLY A 46 -0.13 0.34 1.02
N HIS A 47 -1.40 0.07 1.37
CA HIS A 47 -1.75 -0.53 2.66
C HIS A 47 -1.48 -2.04 2.69
N TYR A 48 -1.50 -2.68 1.52
CA TYR A 48 -1.41 -4.14 1.42
C TYR A 48 -0.17 -4.71 2.09
N ALA A 49 0.99 -4.03 2.02
CA ALA A 49 2.22 -4.47 2.70
C ALA A 49 2.02 -4.69 4.20
N SER A 50 1.33 -3.76 4.86
CA SER A 50 1.03 -3.85 6.29
C SER A 50 0.06 -4.99 6.59
N PHE A 51 -0.96 -5.18 5.76
CA PHE A 51 -1.93 -6.27 5.92
C PHE A 51 -1.33 -7.65 5.63
N VAL A 52 -0.43 -7.78 4.65
CA VAL A 52 0.32 -9.02 4.42
C VAL A 52 1.21 -9.34 5.62
N THR A 53 1.84 -8.33 6.24
CA THR A 53 2.63 -8.53 7.47
C THR A 53 1.73 -8.96 8.63
N ALA A 54 0.56 -8.32 8.81
CA ALA A 54 -0.42 -8.76 9.81
C ALA A 54 -0.90 -10.20 9.56
N LYS A 55 -1.13 -10.58 8.30
CA LYS A 55 -1.49 -11.96 7.92
C LYS A 55 -0.35 -12.96 8.23
N ARG A 56 0.92 -12.57 8.06
CA ARG A 56 2.07 -13.40 8.46
C ARG A 56 2.10 -13.62 9.96
N LEU A 57 1.95 -12.55 10.74
CA LEU A 57 1.87 -12.64 12.19
C LEU A 57 0.71 -13.56 12.63
N ALA A 58 -0.47 -13.41 12.03
CA ALA A 58 -1.62 -14.26 12.31
C ALA A 58 -1.40 -15.74 11.94
N ARG A 59 -0.73 -16.01 10.82
CA ARG A 59 -0.37 -17.37 10.41
C ARG A 59 0.66 -18.02 11.33
N HIS A 60 1.49 -17.20 11.99
CA HIS A 60 2.45 -17.67 13.00
C HIS A 60 1.83 -17.85 14.39
N GLY A 61 0.55 -17.55 14.56
CA GLY A 61 -0.18 -17.78 15.81
C GLY A 61 -0.38 -16.55 16.69
N HIS A 62 -0.01 -15.35 16.23
CA HIS A 62 -0.34 -14.10 16.89
C HIS A 62 -1.78 -13.68 16.56
N LYS A 63 -2.42 -12.92 17.46
CA LYS A 63 -3.83 -12.54 17.40
C LYS A 63 -3.99 -11.13 16.87
N PRO A 64 -4.46 -10.92 15.63
CA PRO A 64 -4.60 -9.61 15.04
C PRO A 64 -5.85 -8.87 15.54
N ILE A 65 -5.66 -7.62 15.94
CA ILE A 65 -6.71 -6.61 16.08
C ILE A 65 -6.48 -5.57 14.97
N ILE A 66 -7.49 -5.29 14.17
CA ILE A 66 -7.44 -4.19 13.23
C ILE A 66 -8.31 -3.06 13.74
N LEU A 67 -7.65 -1.96 14.07
CA LEU A 67 -8.31 -0.74 14.52
C LEU A 67 -8.65 0.12 13.32
N VAL A 68 -9.94 0.36 13.11
CA VAL A 68 -10.40 1.36 12.14
C VAL A 68 -10.63 2.67 12.88
N GLY A 69 -9.95 3.71 12.44
CA GLY A 69 -9.86 5.00 13.11
C GLY A 69 -11.11 5.86 12.93
N GLY A 70 -12.26 5.48 13.48
CA GLY A 70 -13.49 6.28 13.40
C GLY A 70 -13.39 7.63 14.14
N ALA A 71 -12.63 7.70 15.23
CA ALA A 71 -12.35 8.94 15.95
C ALA A 71 -11.11 9.66 15.36
N THR A 72 -10.01 8.93 15.20
CA THR A 72 -8.76 9.51 14.66
C THR A 72 -8.91 9.97 13.21
N GLY A 73 -9.73 9.31 12.41
CA GLY A 73 -10.03 9.73 11.03
C GLY A 73 -10.78 11.07 10.93
N LEU A 74 -11.46 11.51 11.99
CA LEU A 74 -12.09 12.85 12.06
C LEU A 74 -11.07 13.96 12.32
N ILE A 75 -9.90 13.63 12.88
CA ILE A 75 -8.82 14.58 13.19
C ILE A 75 -7.75 14.51 12.07
N GLY A 76 -7.29 13.31 11.76
CA GLY A 76 -6.25 13.02 10.78
C GLY A 76 -4.84 13.13 11.32
N ASP A 77 -4.03 12.09 11.04
CA ASP A 77 -2.61 12.05 11.39
C ASP A 77 -1.83 13.18 10.69
N PRO A 78 -0.98 13.94 11.40
CA PRO A 78 -0.24 15.05 10.81
C PRO A 78 0.56 14.65 9.57
N ARG A 79 0.46 15.44 8.49
CA ARG A 79 1.29 15.28 7.30
C ARG A 79 2.50 16.24 7.36
N PRO A 80 3.62 15.91 6.75
CA PRO A 80 4.81 16.77 6.76
C PRO A 80 4.59 18.17 6.17
N THR A 81 3.64 18.33 5.24
CA THR A 81 3.52 19.54 4.41
C THR A 81 2.19 20.26 4.51
N ALA A 82 1.14 19.64 5.01
CA ALA A 82 -0.20 20.25 5.06
C ALA A 82 -1.11 19.56 6.06
N GLU A 83 -2.07 20.30 6.60
CA GLU A 83 -3.18 19.76 7.37
C GLU A 83 -4.09 18.89 6.50
N ARG A 84 -4.73 17.88 7.09
CA ARG A 84 -5.69 17.03 6.37
C ARG A 84 -7.02 17.76 6.24
N GLU A 85 -7.69 17.54 5.12
CA GLU A 85 -9.08 17.94 4.96
C GLU A 85 -9.96 17.15 5.95
N ILE A 86 -10.86 17.87 6.63
CA ILE A 86 -11.81 17.28 7.57
C ILE A 86 -12.86 16.50 6.78
N ILE A 87 -13.03 15.24 7.15
CA ILE A 87 -14.03 14.34 6.56
C ILE A 87 -15.27 14.33 7.46
N SER A 88 -16.47 14.35 6.88
CA SER A 88 -17.72 14.29 7.66
C SER A 88 -17.89 12.95 8.38
N LYS A 89 -18.63 12.94 9.50
CA LYS A 89 -18.92 11.72 10.26
C LYS A 89 -19.64 10.67 9.41
N GLU A 90 -20.54 11.10 8.52
CA GLU A 90 -21.28 10.23 7.61
C GLU A 90 -20.33 9.56 6.61
N THR A 91 -19.39 10.32 6.05
CA THR A 91 -18.36 9.80 5.15
C THR A 91 -17.45 8.80 5.86
N VAL A 92 -17.00 9.13 7.07
CA VAL A 92 -16.19 8.21 7.90
C VAL A 92 -16.95 6.91 8.17
N ALA A 93 -18.23 6.98 8.56
CA ALA A 93 -19.05 5.80 8.82
C ALA A 93 -19.19 4.90 7.57
N LYS A 94 -19.46 5.50 6.40
CA LYS A 94 -19.52 4.78 5.12
C LYS A 94 -18.18 4.11 4.79
N ASN A 95 -17.07 4.82 4.95
CA ASN A 95 -15.74 4.31 4.67
C ASN A 95 -15.40 3.12 5.57
N ILE A 96 -15.76 3.18 6.86
CA ILE A 96 -15.56 2.08 7.82
C ILE A 96 -16.19 0.79 7.33
N GLU A 97 -17.43 0.83 6.82
CA GLU A 97 -18.12 -0.36 6.32
C GLU A 97 -17.43 -0.98 5.10
N GLY A 98 -16.89 -0.15 4.20
CA GLY A 98 -16.07 -0.62 3.07
C GLY A 98 -14.77 -1.30 3.54
N LEU A 99 -14.06 -0.65 4.47
CA LEU A 99 -12.80 -1.19 5.00
C LEU A 99 -13.00 -2.50 5.77
N LYS A 100 -14.04 -2.61 6.62
CA LYS A 100 -14.33 -3.84 7.38
C LYS A 100 -14.44 -5.06 6.46
N LYS A 101 -15.21 -4.96 5.38
CA LYS A 101 -15.39 -6.07 4.42
C LYS A 101 -14.06 -6.51 3.81
N GLN A 102 -13.22 -5.55 3.42
CA GLN A 102 -11.91 -5.86 2.84
C GLN A 102 -10.95 -6.46 3.86
N ILE A 103 -10.94 -5.95 5.09
CA ILE A 103 -10.10 -6.46 6.18
C ILE A 103 -10.47 -7.90 6.53
N GLU A 104 -11.77 -8.22 6.61
CA GLU A 104 -12.26 -9.59 6.85
C GLU A 104 -11.74 -10.56 5.79
N LEU A 105 -11.80 -10.18 4.51
CA LEU A 105 -11.29 -10.99 3.40
C LEU A 105 -9.77 -11.14 3.46
N LEU A 106 -9.03 -10.03 3.63
CA LEU A 106 -7.57 -10.03 3.67
C LEU A 106 -7.00 -10.87 4.80
N LEU A 107 -7.64 -10.86 5.97
CA LEU A 107 -7.19 -11.60 7.15
C LEU A 107 -7.96 -12.91 7.38
N GLU A 108 -8.68 -13.39 6.35
CA GLU A 108 -9.35 -14.70 6.37
C GLU A 108 -10.30 -14.86 7.57
N GLY A 109 -10.96 -13.77 7.99
CA GLY A 109 -11.84 -13.74 9.17
C GLY A 109 -11.14 -13.94 10.52
N LYS A 110 -9.81 -13.91 10.58
CA LYS A 110 -9.03 -14.15 11.81
C LYS A 110 -8.80 -12.90 12.65
N ALA A 111 -9.11 -11.72 12.14
CA ALA A 111 -8.89 -10.47 12.83
C ALA A 111 -10.11 -10.03 13.63
N GLN A 112 -9.87 -9.52 14.83
CA GLN A 112 -10.87 -8.73 15.54
C GLN A 112 -10.82 -7.29 14.99
N ILE A 113 -11.95 -6.81 14.45
CA ILE A 113 -12.04 -5.43 13.92
C ILE A 113 -12.71 -4.57 14.96
N VAL A 114 -12.06 -3.45 15.34
CA VAL A 114 -12.55 -2.51 16.33
C VAL A 114 -12.57 -1.10 15.78
N ASN A 115 -13.42 -0.24 16.35
CA ASN A 115 -13.54 1.16 15.98
C ASN A 115 -13.22 2.05 17.19
N ASN A 116 -12.19 2.87 17.12
CA ASN A 116 -11.81 3.72 18.24
C ASN A 116 -12.87 4.80 18.60
N TYR A 117 -13.82 5.07 17.72
CA TYR A 117 -14.94 5.93 18.06
C TYR A 117 -15.80 5.36 19.22
N ASP A 118 -15.86 4.04 19.36
CA ASP A 118 -16.70 3.38 20.37
C ASP A 118 -16.29 3.71 21.81
N TRP A 119 -15.00 3.88 22.06
CA TRP A 119 -14.50 4.24 23.39
C TRP A 119 -14.12 5.72 23.52
N THR A 120 -13.89 6.42 22.40
CA THR A 120 -13.45 7.83 22.43
C THR A 120 -14.63 8.80 22.57
N LYS A 121 -15.79 8.47 21.99
CA LYS A 121 -16.96 9.37 21.90
C LYS A 121 -17.51 9.84 23.27
N ASP A 122 -17.35 9.01 24.28
CA ASP A 122 -17.89 9.26 25.62
C ASP A 122 -16.84 9.87 26.59
N VAL A 123 -15.58 10.01 26.14
CA VAL A 123 -14.51 10.63 26.93
C VAL A 123 -14.66 12.15 26.84
N THR A 124 -14.87 12.79 28.01
CA THR A 124 -14.91 14.26 28.04
C THR A 124 -13.52 14.85 27.87
N PHE A 125 -13.46 16.09 27.39
CA PHE A 125 -12.18 16.79 27.25
C PHE A 125 -11.42 16.91 28.58
N LEU A 126 -12.15 17.14 29.68
CA LEU A 126 -11.53 17.22 31.02
C LEU A 126 -10.98 15.87 31.48
N ASP A 127 -11.73 14.79 31.25
CA ASP A 127 -11.26 13.45 31.62
C ASP A 127 -10.03 13.07 30.80
N PHE A 128 -10.01 13.35 29.50
CA PHE A 128 -8.85 13.10 28.66
C PHE A 128 -7.60 13.84 29.13
N LEU A 129 -7.73 15.13 29.47
CA LEU A 129 -6.58 15.90 30.01
C LEU A 129 -6.11 15.38 31.36
N ARG A 130 -7.06 15.06 32.26
CA ARG A 130 -6.76 14.58 33.62
C ARG A 130 -6.13 13.18 33.59
N ASP A 131 -6.68 12.25 32.81
CA ASP A 131 -6.36 10.82 32.91
C ASP A 131 -5.30 10.38 31.90
N ILE A 132 -5.14 11.10 30.80
CA ILE A 132 -4.16 10.81 29.74
C ILE A 132 -3.14 11.94 29.62
N GLY A 133 -3.59 13.18 29.43
CA GLY A 133 -2.72 14.33 29.14
C GLY A 133 -1.62 14.56 30.17
N LYS A 134 -1.92 14.37 31.46
CA LYS A 134 -0.94 14.55 32.56
C LYS A 134 0.27 13.62 32.50
N TYR A 135 0.16 12.48 31.80
CA TYR A 135 1.25 11.50 31.73
C TYR A 135 2.24 11.76 30.57
N ILE A 136 1.90 12.65 29.65
CA ILE A 136 2.76 12.97 28.50
C ILE A 136 3.30 14.40 28.63
N ASN A 137 4.62 14.51 28.65
CA ASN A 137 5.30 15.79 28.70
C ASN A 137 5.28 16.47 27.32
N VAL A 138 4.97 17.76 27.28
CA VAL A 138 4.92 18.56 26.05
C VAL A 138 6.29 18.54 25.32
N ASN A 139 7.40 18.67 26.06
CA ASN A 139 8.73 18.63 25.45
C ASN A 139 9.02 17.27 24.77
N TYR A 140 8.51 16.17 25.33
CA TYR A 140 8.59 14.86 24.69
C TYR A 140 7.82 14.82 23.36
N MET A 141 6.64 15.44 23.30
CA MET A 141 5.87 15.53 22.06
C MET A 141 6.55 16.43 21.03
N LEU A 142 7.08 17.59 21.47
CA LEU A 142 7.80 18.51 20.58
C LEU A 142 9.06 17.90 19.97
N GLY A 143 9.69 16.95 20.65
CA GLY A 143 10.83 16.19 20.13
C GLY A 143 10.49 15.10 19.10
N LYS A 144 9.21 14.85 18.77
CA LYS A 144 8.84 13.91 17.72
C LYS A 144 9.12 14.51 16.34
N ASP A 145 9.75 13.78 15.45
CA ASP A 145 10.18 14.25 14.11
C ASP A 145 9.05 14.91 13.32
N ILE A 146 7.86 14.31 13.33
CA ILE A 146 6.70 14.84 12.59
C ILE A 146 6.23 16.18 13.19
N ILE A 147 6.22 16.30 14.51
CA ILE A 147 5.83 17.53 15.22
C ILE A 147 6.91 18.61 14.99
N ALA A 148 8.20 18.28 15.20
CA ALA A 148 9.30 19.19 15.04
C ALA A 148 9.32 19.85 13.64
N ARG A 149 9.11 19.08 12.58
CA ARG A 149 9.01 19.59 11.19
C ARG A 149 7.84 20.54 10.99
N ARG A 150 6.71 20.28 11.65
CA ARG A 150 5.49 21.10 11.52
C ARG A 150 5.52 22.37 12.35
N LEU A 151 6.37 22.46 13.39
CA LEU A 151 6.53 23.68 14.19
C LEU A 151 6.99 24.88 13.33
N GLU A 152 7.79 24.65 12.29
CA GLU A 152 8.27 25.71 11.40
C GLU A 152 7.17 26.28 10.50
N THR A 153 6.19 25.46 10.11
CA THR A 153 5.10 25.83 9.19
C THR A 153 3.76 26.03 9.89
N GLY A 154 3.70 25.71 11.17
CA GLY A 154 2.48 25.71 11.99
C GLY A 154 1.83 24.33 12.06
N ILE A 155 1.38 23.96 13.26
CA ILE A 155 0.59 22.75 13.53
C ILE A 155 -0.61 23.15 14.39
N THR A 156 -1.79 22.64 14.06
CA THR A 156 -2.97 22.90 14.89
C THR A 156 -2.93 22.06 16.15
N TYR A 157 -3.65 22.50 17.19
CA TYR A 157 -3.75 21.72 18.42
C TYR A 157 -4.39 20.34 18.20
N ALA A 158 -5.32 20.24 17.26
CA ALA A 158 -5.95 18.99 16.88
C ALA A 158 -4.91 17.99 16.31
N GLU A 159 -4.11 18.41 15.32
CA GLU A 159 -3.04 17.58 14.77
C GLU A 159 -1.98 17.23 15.83
N PHE A 160 -1.58 18.19 16.64
CA PHE A 160 -0.63 17.96 17.75
C PHE A 160 -1.14 16.90 18.71
N SER A 161 -2.44 16.89 19.01
CA SER A 161 -3.07 15.95 19.93
C SER A 161 -3.27 14.55 19.34
N TYR A 162 -3.15 14.37 18.02
CA TYR A 162 -3.36 13.08 17.37
C TYR A 162 -2.50 11.96 17.97
N THR A 163 -1.23 12.25 18.24
CA THR A 163 -0.30 11.30 18.87
C THR A 163 -0.81 10.79 20.24
N LEU A 164 -1.47 11.66 21.01
CA LEU A 164 -2.07 11.27 22.29
C LEU A 164 -3.33 10.41 22.11
N LEU A 165 -4.14 10.71 21.09
CA LEU A 165 -5.33 9.92 20.77
C LEU A 165 -4.94 8.49 20.38
N GLN A 166 -3.96 8.34 19.49
CA GLN A 166 -3.47 7.01 19.12
C GLN A 166 -2.78 6.29 20.30
N GLY A 167 -2.08 7.03 21.17
CA GLY A 167 -1.52 6.47 22.40
C GLY A 167 -2.62 5.97 23.36
N PHE A 168 -3.72 6.71 23.47
CA PHE A 168 -4.91 6.30 24.23
C PHE A 168 -5.58 5.06 23.65
N ASP A 169 -5.65 4.94 22.31
CA ASP A 169 -6.13 3.72 21.66
C ASP A 169 -5.29 2.51 22.06
N TYR A 170 -3.96 2.64 22.05
CA TYR A 170 -3.09 1.54 22.45
C TYR A 170 -3.31 1.14 23.93
N LEU A 171 -3.42 2.12 24.83
CA LEU A 171 -3.74 1.87 26.24
C LEU A 171 -5.09 1.17 26.40
N HIS A 172 -6.12 1.60 25.66
CA HIS A 172 -7.43 0.97 25.69
C HIS A 172 -7.37 -0.48 25.22
N LEU A 173 -6.69 -0.74 24.09
CA LEU A 173 -6.53 -2.09 23.54
C LEU A 173 -5.70 -2.99 24.47
N PHE A 174 -4.69 -2.42 25.13
CA PHE A 174 -3.90 -3.12 26.13
C PHE A 174 -4.78 -3.60 27.30
N ASN A 175 -5.59 -2.71 27.86
CA ASN A 175 -6.43 -2.99 29.02
C ASN A 175 -7.62 -3.90 28.68
N THR A 176 -8.21 -3.75 27.48
CA THR A 176 -9.45 -4.45 27.13
C THR A 176 -9.18 -5.79 26.46
N TYR A 177 -8.14 -5.88 25.64
CA TYR A 177 -7.88 -7.04 24.78
C TYR A 177 -6.52 -7.70 25.05
N ASN A 178 -5.82 -7.27 26.09
CA ASN A 178 -4.44 -7.72 26.35
C ASN A 178 -3.52 -7.56 25.12
N CYS A 179 -3.71 -6.45 24.39
CA CYS A 179 -2.91 -6.13 23.21
C CYS A 179 -1.56 -5.56 23.61
N THR A 180 -0.50 -6.34 23.49
CA THR A 180 0.85 -5.99 23.95
C THR A 180 1.80 -5.57 22.84
N LEU A 181 1.35 -5.58 21.56
CA LEU A 181 2.17 -5.23 20.42
C LEU A 181 1.43 -4.30 19.45
N GLN A 182 2.08 -3.22 19.04
CA GLN A 182 1.63 -2.39 17.90
C GLN A 182 2.55 -2.58 16.71
N ALA A 183 1.96 -2.87 15.54
CA ALA A 183 2.65 -2.93 14.26
C ALA A 183 2.15 -1.81 13.35
N ALA A 184 3.03 -1.03 12.73
CA ALA A 184 2.63 0.06 11.84
C ALA A 184 3.73 0.42 10.82
N GLY A 185 3.46 1.34 9.90
CA GLY A 185 4.46 1.94 9.03
C GLY A 185 5.48 2.77 9.83
N SER A 186 6.67 2.95 9.29
CA SER A 186 7.77 3.65 10.00
C SER A 186 7.49 5.12 10.29
N ASP A 187 6.55 5.73 9.60
CA ASP A 187 6.04 7.07 9.88
C ASP A 187 5.26 7.15 11.21
N GLN A 188 4.80 6.01 11.74
CA GLN A 188 4.04 5.88 12.98
C GLN A 188 4.90 5.67 14.23
N TRP A 189 6.24 5.66 14.13
CA TRP A 189 7.13 5.38 15.25
C TRP A 189 6.88 6.29 16.47
N GLY A 190 6.66 7.59 16.21
CA GLY A 190 6.34 8.56 17.24
C GLY A 190 5.04 8.24 17.99
N ASN A 191 4.00 7.81 17.28
CA ASN A 191 2.72 7.45 17.86
C ASN A 191 2.83 6.14 18.67
N ILE A 192 3.51 5.11 18.13
CA ILE A 192 3.77 3.83 18.80
C ILE A 192 4.47 4.06 20.15
N THR A 193 5.58 4.80 20.15
CA THR A 193 6.36 5.04 21.39
C THR A 193 5.59 5.85 22.42
N THR A 194 4.65 6.70 22.00
CA THR A 194 3.76 7.42 22.92
C THR A 194 2.78 6.47 23.61
N GLY A 195 2.21 5.52 22.87
CA GLY A 195 1.33 4.49 23.45
C GLY A 195 2.08 3.59 24.45
N ILE A 196 3.29 3.14 24.10
CA ILE A 196 4.16 2.36 24.99
C ILE A 196 4.45 3.14 26.29
N GLU A 197 4.77 4.44 26.18
CA GLU A 197 5.06 5.30 27.33
C GLU A 197 3.82 5.52 28.21
N LEU A 198 2.62 5.65 27.64
CA LEU A 198 1.37 5.72 28.41
C LEU A 198 1.11 4.43 29.18
N ILE A 199 1.24 3.28 28.55
CA ILE A 199 1.06 1.98 29.21
C ILE A 199 2.07 1.82 30.34
N ARG A 200 3.35 2.15 30.10
CA ARG A 200 4.37 2.09 31.13
C ARG A 200 4.06 2.98 32.34
N LYS A 201 3.59 4.21 32.11
CA LYS A 201 3.34 5.18 33.21
C LYS A 201 2.04 4.92 33.94
N ILE A 202 1.00 4.45 33.29
CA ILE A 202 -0.32 4.27 33.88
C ILE A 202 -0.45 2.87 34.47
N GLU A 203 -0.04 1.83 33.72
CA GLU A 203 -0.22 0.44 34.14
C GLU A 203 1.01 -0.17 34.79
N ASN A 204 2.16 0.51 34.72
CA ASN A 204 3.47 -0.01 35.16
C ASN A 204 3.78 -1.37 34.53
N LYS A 205 3.44 -1.53 33.23
CA LYS A 205 3.63 -2.74 32.42
C LYS A 205 4.36 -2.41 31.14
N GLU A 206 4.87 -3.46 30.49
CA GLU A 206 5.57 -3.36 29.21
C GLU A 206 4.62 -3.61 28.05
N ALA A 207 4.82 -2.84 26.98
CA ALA A 207 4.21 -3.02 25.70
C ALA A 207 5.28 -2.81 24.60
N TYR A 208 5.03 -3.33 23.42
CA TYR A 208 6.02 -3.42 22.36
C TYR A 208 5.49 -2.79 21.06
N GLY A 209 6.42 -2.44 20.21
CA GLY A 209 6.12 -1.94 18.88
C GLY A 209 7.22 -2.29 17.90
N PHE A 210 6.82 -2.53 16.64
CA PHE A 210 7.76 -2.52 15.55
C PHE A 210 7.19 -1.77 14.35
N THR A 211 8.09 -1.25 13.52
CA THR A 211 7.69 -0.57 12.30
C THR A 211 8.12 -1.32 11.06
N MET A 212 7.31 -1.17 10.01
CA MET A 212 7.58 -1.62 8.66
C MET A 212 8.13 -0.45 7.84
N PRO A 213 9.13 -0.68 6.96
CA PRO A 213 9.59 0.37 6.05
C PRO A 213 8.49 0.77 5.07
N LEU A 214 8.53 2.01 4.60
CA LEU A 214 7.72 2.44 3.47
C LEU A 214 8.23 1.79 2.19
N ILE A 215 7.34 1.17 1.44
CA ILE A 215 7.69 0.56 0.16
C ILE A 215 7.75 1.65 -0.92
N LEU A 216 8.88 1.72 -1.61
CA LEU A 216 9.14 2.70 -2.66
C LEU A 216 9.35 2.01 -4.01
N ASP A 217 9.01 2.71 -5.08
CA ASP A 217 9.36 2.28 -6.43
C ASP A 217 10.84 2.58 -6.76
N SER A 218 11.29 2.20 -7.94
CA SER A 218 12.68 2.43 -8.41
C SER A 218 13.05 3.91 -8.54
N THR A 219 12.06 4.82 -8.53
CA THR A 219 12.28 6.28 -8.58
C THR A 219 12.26 6.92 -7.19
N GLY A 220 12.04 6.15 -6.12
CA GLY A 220 11.93 6.64 -4.75
C GLY A 220 10.53 7.18 -4.37
N LYS A 221 9.53 7.01 -5.22
CA LYS A 221 8.15 7.37 -4.91
C LYS A 221 7.44 6.23 -4.18
N LYS A 222 6.41 6.57 -3.39
CA LYS A 222 5.59 5.57 -2.68
C LYS A 222 4.95 4.59 -3.67
N PHE A 223 5.14 3.29 -3.41
CA PHE A 223 4.57 2.20 -4.18
C PHE A 223 3.04 2.29 -4.27
N GLY A 224 2.47 1.91 -5.41
CA GLY A 224 1.02 1.86 -5.61
C GLY A 224 0.36 3.16 -6.05
N LYS A 225 1.14 4.18 -6.42
CA LYS A 225 0.63 5.39 -7.08
C LYS A 225 0.94 5.32 -8.58
N SER A 226 -0.07 5.06 -9.40
CA SER A 226 0.03 5.09 -10.86
C SER A 226 -0.63 6.36 -11.40
N GLU A 227 0.11 7.17 -12.15
CA GLU A 227 -0.39 8.38 -12.84
C GLU A 227 -1.28 9.30 -11.97
N GLY A 228 -0.98 9.40 -10.66
CA GLY A 228 -1.75 10.22 -9.71
C GLY A 228 -2.94 9.50 -9.07
N ASN A 229 -3.29 8.28 -9.49
CA ASN A 229 -4.38 7.49 -8.94
C ASN A 229 -3.87 6.36 -8.05
N ALA A 230 -4.56 6.12 -6.93
CA ALA A 230 -4.30 4.95 -6.09
C ALA A 230 -4.82 3.68 -6.77
N LEU A 231 -4.07 2.58 -6.66
CA LEU A 231 -4.56 1.25 -7.01
C LEU A 231 -5.35 0.70 -5.82
N TRP A 232 -6.67 0.69 -5.96
CA TRP A 232 -7.58 0.24 -4.92
C TRP A 232 -7.60 -1.30 -4.83
N LEU A 233 -7.78 -1.81 -3.63
CA LEU A 233 -7.95 -3.27 -3.43
C LEU A 233 -9.39 -3.72 -3.73
N ASP A 234 -10.32 -2.80 -3.85
CA ASP A 234 -11.68 -3.07 -4.33
C ASP A 234 -11.65 -3.30 -5.84
N LYS A 235 -12.10 -4.49 -6.28
CA LYS A 235 -12.11 -4.88 -7.70
C LYS A 235 -13.06 -4.04 -8.57
N GLU A 236 -14.08 -3.42 -7.97
CA GLU A 236 -14.99 -2.50 -8.68
C GLU A 236 -14.34 -1.13 -8.96
N LYS A 237 -13.28 -0.77 -8.20
CA LYS A 237 -12.51 0.47 -8.39
C LYS A 237 -11.25 0.26 -9.22
N THR A 238 -10.59 -0.87 -9.03
CA THR A 238 -9.40 -1.27 -9.79
C THR A 238 -9.50 -2.75 -10.11
N SER A 239 -9.67 -3.09 -11.39
CA SER A 239 -9.79 -4.50 -11.77
C SER A 239 -8.54 -5.31 -11.39
N PRO A 240 -8.70 -6.61 -11.10
CA PRO A 240 -7.58 -7.52 -10.82
C PRO A 240 -6.51 -7.49 -11.91
N TYR A 241 -6.92 -7.34 -13.18
CA TYR A 241 -6.01 -7.17 -14.29
C TYR A 241 -5.13 -5.91 -14.17
N LYS A 242 -5.68 -4.76 -13.76
CA LYS A 242 -4.90 -3.53 -13.58
C LYS A 242 -3.86 -3.67 -12.48
N ILE A 243 -4.20 -4.34 -11.37
CA ILE A 243 -3.23 -4.66 -10.31
C ILE A 243 -2.15 -5.60 -10.86
N TYR A 244 -2.55 -6.67 -11.57
CA TYR A 244 -1.64 -7.61 -12.20
C TYR A 244 -0.67 -6.89 -13.15
N GLN A 245 -1.19 -6.06 -14.04
CA GLN A 245 -0.39 -5.34 -15.03
C GLN A 245 0.58 -4.34 -14.39
N TYR A 246 0.16 -3.66 -13.32
CA TYR A 246 1.05 -2.79 -12.56
C TYR A 246 2.24 -3.57 -12.00
N LEU A 247 1.99 -4.72 -11.39
CA LEU A 247 3.02 -5.55 -10.76
C LEU A 247 3.93 -6.24 -11.80
N VAL A 248 3.37 -6.71 -12.92
CA VAL A 248 4.18 -7.23 -14.05
C VAL A 248 5.15 -6.17 -14.56
N ASN A 249 4.80 -4.88 -14.52
CA ASN A 249 5.66 -3.79 -14.96
C ASN A 249 6.68 -3.32 -13.92
N SER A 250 6.78 -3.99 -12.77
CA SER A 250 7.78 -3.67 -11.76
C SER A 250 9.21 -3.73 -12.32
N ASP A 251 10.06 -2.84 -11.81
CA ASP A 251 11.47 -2.77 -12.19
C ASP A 251 12.22 -4.01 -11.67
N ASP A 252 13.19 -4.49 -12.47
CA ASP A 252 14.00 -5.66 -12.13
C ASP A 252 14.80 -5.43 -10.83
N SER A 253 15.19 -4.18 -10.55
CA SER A 253 15.90 -3.80 -9.33
C SER A 253 15.02 -3.87 -8.06
N LYS A 254 13.69 -3.93 -8.20
CA LYS A 254 12.74 -3.90 -7.09
C LYS A 254 11.92 -5.18 -6.92
N VAL A 255 11.79 -5.99 -7.96
CA VAL A 255 10.87 -7.12 -7.96
C VAL A 255 11.15 -8.12 -6.84
N ILE A 256 12.43 -8.37 -6.51
CA ILE A 256 12.79 -9.31 -5.42
C ILE A 256 12.41 -8.75 -4.05
N GLU A 257 12.59 -7.45 -3.81
CA GLU A 257 12.09 -6.78 -2.61
C GLU A 257 10.56 -6.95 -2.51
N TYR A 258 9.83 -6.73 -3.61
CA TYR A 258 8.38 -6.86 -3.62
C TYR A 258 7.91 -8.30 -3.41
N LEU A 259 8.59 -9.31 -3.98
CA LEU A 259 8.30 -10.72 -3.71
C LEU A 259 8.42 -11.05 -2.23
N LYS A 260 9.48 -10.59 -1.57
CA LYS A 260 9.69 -10.78 -0.13
C LYS A 260 8.57 -10.15 0.70
N VAL A 261 8.16 -8.93 0.37
CA VAL A 261 7.16 -8.17 1.13
C VAL A 261 5.75 -8.68 0.86
N PHE A 262 5.37 -8.83 -0.40
CA PHE A 262 3.96 -9.00 -0.80
C PHE A 262 3.52 -10.45 -1.00
N THR A 263 4.42 -11.43 -0.95
CA THR A 263 4.06 -12.84 -1.19
C THR A 263 4.40 -13.73 0.00
N PHE A 264 3.80 -14.94 0.01
CA PHE A 264 4.10 -15.98 0.98
C PHE A 264 5.06 -17.05 0.42
N LEU A 265 5.72 -16.77 -0.68
CA LEU A 265 6.72 -17.67 -1.26
C LEU A 265 7.85 -17.93 -0.28
N SER A 266 8.41 -19.13 -0.33
CA SER A 266 9.57 -19.52 0.48
C SER A 266 10.84 -18.77 0.05
N LYS A 267 11.86 -18.86 0.88
CA LYS A 267 13.17 -18.27 0.56
C LYS A 267 13.75 -18.90 -0.71
N GLU A 268 13.66 -20.22 -0.83
CA GLU A 268 14.18 -21.01 -1.95
C GLU A 268 13.49 -20.64 -3.27
N GLU A 269 12.16 -20.43 -3.24
CA GLU A 269 11.40 -19.97 -4.42
C GLU A 269 11.83 -18.57 -4.84
N ILE A 270 12.01 -17.65 -3.88
CA ILE A 270 12.44 -16.28 -4.18
C ILE A 270 13.90 -16.24 -4.66
N ASP A 271 14.80 -17.02 -4.06
CA ASP A 271 16.20 -17.12 -4.49
C ASP A 271 16.28 -17.67 -5.93
N SER A 272 15.43 -18.65 -6.30
CA SER A 272 15.32 -19.14 -7.67
C SER A 272 14.86 -18.06 -8.65
N LEU A 273 13.85 -17.26 -8.26
CA LEU A 273 13.39 -16.14 -9.07
C LEU A 273 14.45 -15.03 -9.21
N GLU A 274 15.25 -14.80 -8.17
CA GLU A 274 16.37 -13.85 -8.25
C GLU A 274 17.43 -14.30 -9.27
N LEU A 275 17.72 -15.60 -9.37
CA LEU A 275 18.61 -16.15 -10.40
C LEU A 275 18.00 -15.96 -11.81
N GLU A 276 16.68 -16.14 -11.97
CA GLU A 276 15.99 -15.89 -13.24
C GLU A 276 16.07 -14.42 -13.65
N VAL A 277 15.92 -13.49 -12.71
CA VAL A 277 16.07 -12.04 -13.00
C VAL A 277 17.49 -11.72 -13.47
N LYS A 278 18.52 -12.37 -12.89
CA LYS A 278 19.93 -12.15 -13.27
C LYS A 278 20.27 -12.74 -14.63
N ASN A 279 19.79 -13.95 -14.92
CA ASN A 279 20.18 -14.71 -16.10
C ASN A 279 19.27 -14.48 -17.31
N HIS A 280 17.97 -14.31 -17.08
CA HIS A 280 16.94 -14.23 -18.10
C HIS A 280 15.89 -13.12 -17.80
N PRO A 281 16.31 -11.84 -17.62
CA PRO A 281 15.39 -10.77 -17.26
C PRO A 281 14.26 -10.56 -18.28
N GLU A 282 14.49 -10.94 -19.54
CA GLU A 282 13.51 -10.85 -20.64
C GLU A 282 12.27 -11.73 -20.39
N ASN A 283 12.39 -12.83 -19.64
CA ASN A 283 11.27 -13.73 -19.32
C ASN A 283 10.27 -13.10 -18.34
N ARG A 284 10.74 -12.13 -17.53
CA ARG A 284 9.96 -11.47 -16.47
C ARG A 284 9.28 -12.46 -15.52
N ALA A 285 9.96 -13.60 -15.22
CA ALA A 285 9.39 -14.64 -14.39
C ALA A 285 9.04 -14.15 -12.99
N ALA A 286 9.94 -13.40 -12.35
CA ALA A 286 9.74 -12.83 -11.03
C ALA A 286 8.54 -11.86 -10.99
N GLN A 287 8.40 -10.98 -11.99
CA GLN A 287 7.29 -10.04 -12.06
C GLN A 287 5.94 -10.72 -12.30
N LYS A 288 5.91 -11.73 -13.17
CA LYS A 288 4.70 -12.53 -13.42
C LYS A 288 4.27 -13.28 -12.15
N THR A 289 5.23 -13.88 -11.45
CA THR A 289 4.98 -14.56 -10.18
C THR A 289 4.49 -13.59 -9.11
N LEU A 290 5.13 -12.42 -8.96
CA LEU A 290 4.69 -11.37 -8.04
C LEU A 290 3.23 -10.98 -8.33
N ALA A 291 2.92 -10.67 -9.59
CA ALA A 291 1.58 -10.23 -9.99
C ALA A 291 0.54 -11.32 -9.73
N TYR A 292 0.85 -12.57 -10.06
CA TYR A 292 -0.04 -13.70 -9.84
C TYR A 292 -0.34 -13.93 -8.35
N GLU A 293 0.71 -14.01 -7.52
CA GLU A 293 0.57 -14.29 -6.08
C GLU A 293 -0.16 -13.16 -5.35
N VAL A 294 0.10 -11.89 -5.70
CA VAL A 294 -0.62 -10.76 -5.10
C VAL A 294 -2.09 -10.75 -5.50
N VAL A 295 -2.43 -10.92 -6.79
CA VAL A 295 -3.83 -10.95 -7.23
C VAL A 295 -4.56 -12.16 -6.66
N LYS A 296 -3.90 -13.30 -6.56
CA LYS A 296 -4.43 -14.52 -5.94
C LYS A 296 -4.74 -14.32 -4.44
N ASP A 297 -3.87 -13.64 -3.71
CA ASP A 297 -4.08 -13.36 -2.28
C ASP A 297 -5.22 -12.33 -2.05
N LEU A 298 -5.36 -11.35 -2.96
CA LEU A 298 -6.38 -10.31 -2.88
C LEU A 298 -7.77 -10.78 -3.37
N HIS A 299 -7.83 -11.51 -4.47
CA HIS A 299 -9.08 -11.76 -5.20
C HIS A 299 -9.36 -13.25 -5.49
N GLY A 300 -8.46 -14.13 -5.04
CA GLY A 300 -8.57 -15.56 -5.28
C GLY A 300 -7.95 -16.03 -6.59
N LYS A 301 -7.82 -17.37 -6.68
CA LYS A 301 -7.13 -18.03 -7.79
C LYS A 301 -7.78 -17.76 -9.15
N GLU A 302 -9.11 -17.79 -9.22
CA GLU A 302 -9.84 -17.59 -10.48
C GLU A 302 -9.57 -16.21 -11.10
N GLU A 303 -9.56 -15.16 -10.30
CA GLU A 303 -9.27 -13.80 -10.76
C GLU A 303 -7.79 -13.63 -11.14
N ALA A 304 -6.88 -14.33 -10.44
CA ALA A 304 -5.46 -14.35 -10.83
C ALA A 304 -5.23 -15.07 -12.18
N ASP A 305 -5.88 -16.21 -12.39
CA ASP A 305 -5.81 -16.94 -13.65
C ASP A 305 -6.36 -16.10 -14.83
N LYS A 306 -7.52 -15.44 -14.64
CA LYS A 306 -8.11 -14.51 -15.63
C LYS A 306 -7.19 -13.33 -15.92
N ALA A 307 -6.67 -12.67 -14.88
CA ALA A 307 -5.78 -11.52 -15.05
C ALA A 307 -4.50 -11.90 -15.82
N LYS A 308 -3.93 -13.07 -15.54
CA LYS A 308 -2.79 -13.63 -16.25
C LYS A 308 -3.14 -13.88 -17.73
N GLU A 309 -4.26 -14.56 -18.01
CA GLU A 309 -4.70 -14.85 -19.37
C GLU A 309 -4.93 -13.57 -20.19
N ILE A 310 -5.61 -12.58 -19.60
CA ILE A 310 -5.85 -11.27 -20.23
C ILE A 310 -4.51 -10.58 -20.53
N SER A 311 -3.56 -10.58 -19.59
CA SER A 311 -2.24 -10.00 -19.78
C SER A 311 -1.48 -10.67 -20.94
N GLU A 312 -1.55 -11.99 -21.04
CA GLU A 312 -0.92 -12.75 -22.12
C GLU A 312 -1.59 -12.48 -23.49
N LYS A 313 -2.93 -12.40 -23.54
CA LYS A 313 -3.69 -12.05 -24.75
C LYS A 313 -3.30 -10.66 -25.25
N ILE A 314 -3.32 -9.66 -24.36
CA ILE A 314 -2.92 -8.28 -24.70
C ILE A 314 -1.47 -8.25 -25.18
N PHE A 315 -0.57 -8.99 -24.50
CA PHE A 315 0.83 -9.06 -24.93
C PHE A 315 1.00 -9.64 -26.35
N ARG A 316 0.15 -10.60 -26.77
CA ARG A 316 0.10 -11.11 -28.15
C ARG A 316 -0.58 -10.15 -29.13
N GLY A 317 -1.21 -9.07 -28.62
CA GLY A 317 -1.95 -8.09 -29.43
C GLY A 317 -3.37 -8.53 -29.74
N GLU A 318 -3.92 -9.44 -28.95
CA GLU A 318 -5.33 -9.85 -29.01
C GLU A 318 -6.17 -8.82 -28.25
N GLU A 319 -7.32 -8.46 -28.82
CA GLU A 319 -8.26 -7.52 -28.19
C GLU A 319 -8.97 -8.17 -26.98
N THR A 320 -9.07 -7.42 -25.89
CA THR A 320 -9.81 -7.81 -24.69
C THR A 320 -10.57 -6.61 -24.12
N GLU A 321 -11.61 -6.84 -23.32
CA GLU A 321 -12.38 -5.77 -22.66
C GLU A 321 -11.52 -4.90 -21.72
N GLU A 322 -10.48 -5.48 -21.13
CA GLU A 322 -9.56 -4.81 -20.20
C GLU A 322 -8.44 -4.02 -20.93
N MET A 323 -8.35 -4.12 -22.25
CA MET A 323 -7.33 -3.39 -23.01
C MET A 323 -7.56 -1.88 -22.87
N PRO A 324 -6.56 -1.11 -22.41
CA PRO A 324 -6.67 0.34 -22.30
C PRO A 324 -7.06 0.93 -23.65
N THR A 325 -8.08 1.78 -23.68
CA THR A 325 -8.57 2.41 -24.91
C THR A 325 -8.36 3.91 -24.85
N ALA A 326 -7.87 4.49 -25.93
CA ALA A 326 -7.75 5.93 -26.12
C ALA A 326 -8.58 6.38 -27.33
N GLU A 327 -9.32 7.48 -27.17
CA GLU A 327 -9.99 8.17 -28.27
C GLU A 327 -9.14 9.38 -28.67
N VAL A 328 -8.88 9.51 -29.96
CA VAL A 328 -8.02 10.58 -30.50
C VAL A 328 -8.72 11.25 -31.70
N SER A 329 -8.30 12.46 -32.03
CA SER A 329 -8.91 13.25 -33.11
C SER A 329 -8.13 13.19 -34.43
N SER A 330 -6.83 12.90 -34.36
CA SER A 330 -5.93 12.92 -35.51
C SER A 330 -5.66 11.51 -36.06
N LYS A 331 -5.46 11.42 -37.37
CA LYS A 331 -4.96 10.20 -38.03
C LYS A 331 -3.45 10.14 -38.12
N ASN A 332 -2.75 11.26 -37.91
CA ASN A 332 -1.30 11.27 -37.95
C ASN A 332 -0.71 10.58 -36.71
N ILE A 333 0.17 9.61 -36.90
CA ILE A 333 0.73 8.79 -35.81
C ILE A 333 1.44 9.61 -34.71
N LEU A 334 2.06 10.76 -35.03
CA LEU A 334 2.70 11.60 -34.06
C LEU A 334 1.67 12.25 -33.13
N ASP A 335 0.54 12.70 -33.68
CA ASP A 335 -0.55 13.28 -32.92
C ASP A 335 -1.26 12.20 -32.08
N VAL A 336 -1.54 11.07 -32.69
CA VAL A 336 -2.10 9.91 -32.00
C VAL A 336 -1.29 9.54 -30.77
N MET A 337 0.04 9.46 -30.88
CA MET A 337 0.91 9.12 -29.75
C MET A 337 0.88 10.15 -28.63
N VAL A 338 0.72 11.43 -28.96
CA VAL A 338 0.63 12.50 -27.96
C VAL A 338 -0.78 12.54 -27.33
N GLU A 339 -1.84 12.53 -28.12
CA GLU A 339 -3.22 12.54 -27.66
C GLU A 339 -3.54 11.32 -26.77
N SER A 340 -3.03 10.14 -27.14
CA SER A 340 -3.18 8.90 -26.39
C SER A 340 -2.21 8.79 -25.20
N LYS A 341 -1.41 9.84 -24.91
CA LYS A 341 -0.41 9.89 -23.84
C LYS A 341 0.69 8.82 -23.96
N GLN A 342 0.91 8.29 -25.14
CA GLN A 342 2.00 7.33 -25.38
C GLN A 342 3.35 8.02 -25.57
N ALA A 343 3.35 9.31 -25.89
CA ALA A 343 4.56 10.14 -25.91
C ALA A 343 4.24 11.52 -25.30
N PRO A 344 5.19 12.17 -24.57
CA PRO A 344 4.97 13.48 -24.00
C PRO A 344 5.01 14.61 -25.06
N SER A 345 5.55 14.34 -26.24
CA SER A 345 5.68 15.30 -27.34
C SER A 345 5.81 14.62 -28.69
N LYS A 346 5.50 15.36 -29.77
CA LYS A 346 5.70 14.89 -31.16
C LYS A 346 7.17 14.56 -31.45
N SER A 347 8.12 15.27 -30.87
CA SER A 347 9.55 15.00 -31.02
C SER A 347 9.93 13.65 -30.45
N GLU A 348 9.43 13.32 -29.27
CA GLU A 348 9.65 12.02 -28.65
C GLU A 348 8.94 10.90 -29.41
N ALA A 349 7.70 11.12 -29.86
CA ALA A 349 6.98 10.19 -30.72
C ALA A 349 7.76 9.87 -32.00
N ARG A 350 8.30 10.90 -32.68
CA ARG A 350 9.14 10.76 -33.88
C ARG A 350 10.39 9.92 -33.60
N ARG A 351 11.06 10.18 -32.49
CA ARG A 351 12.25 9.41 -32.08
C ARG A 351 11.92 7.93 -31.89
N LEU A 352 10.84 7.62 -31.16
CA LEU A 352 10.39 6.25 -30.90
C LEU A 352 10.04 5.51 -32.19
N ILE A 353 9.38 6.17 -33.14
CA ILE A 353 9.00 5.59 -34.44
C ILE A 353 10.25 5.28 -35.27
N ILE A 354 11.18 6.23 -35.41
CA ILE A 354 12.42 6.03 -36.17
C ILE A 354 13.26 4.90 -35.59
N GLN A 355 13.30 4.79 -34.26
CA GLN A 355 14.00 3.69 -33.55
C GLN A 355 13.26 2.35 -33.66
N GLY A 356 12.09 2.33 -34.29
CA GLY A 356 11.27 1.13 -34.46
C GLY A 356 10.67 0.60 -33.18
N GLY A 357 10.46 1.49 -32.19
CA GLY A 357 9.81 1.17 -30.93
C GLY A 357 8.28 1.23 -30.97
N VAL A 358 7.66 1.44 -32.15
CA VAL A 358 6.21 1.58 -32.32
C VAL A 358 5.70 0.58 -33.35
N SER A 359 4.58 -0.06 -33.06
CA SER A 359 3.85 -0.90 -34.02
C SER A 359 2.34 -0.66 -33.93
N ILE A 360 1.67 -0.86 -35.06
CA ILE A 360 0.22 -0.82 -35.23
C ILE A 360 -0.22 -2.20 -35.70
N ASN A 361 -1.18 -2.82 -35.00
CA ASN A 361 -1.70 -4.17 -35.30
C ASN A 361 -0.56 -5.19 -35.51
N ASN A 362 0.47 -5.13 -34.65
CA ASN A 362 1.70 -5.92 -34.70
C ASN A 362 2.65 -5.61 -35.86
N GLU A 363 2.33 -4.69 -36.76
CA GLU A 363 3.23 -4.23 -37.81
C GLU A 363 4.08 -3.04 -37.33
N LYS A 364 5.39 -3.13 -37.52
CA LYS A 364 6.34 -2.11 -37.09
C LYS A 364 6.24 -0.86 -37.97
N ILE A 365 6.05 0.30 -37.31
CA ILE A 365 5.98 1.59 -38.01
C ILE A 365 7.32 2.32 -37.86
N THR A 366 7.89 2.72 -38.98
CA THR A 366 9.15 3.49 -39.06
C THR A 366 8.97 4.85 -39.73
N ASN A 367 7.82 5.10 -40.37
CA ASN A 367 7.50 6.36 -41.01
C ASN A 367 6.75 7.31 -40.04
N PRO A 368 7.34 8.47 -39.65
CA PRO A 368 6.67 9.44 -38.79
C PRO A 368 5.42 10.11 -39.39
N ASN A 369 5.23 10.00 -40.71
CA ASN A 369 4.07 10.56 -41.42
C ASN A 369 3.00 9.48 -41.72
N PHE A 370 3.03 8.35 -40.97
CA PHE A 370 2.06 7.27 -41.14
C PHE A 370 0.66 7.76 -40.76
N GLU A 371 -0.33 7.44 -41.62
CA GLU A 371 -1.75 7.67 -41.34
C GLU A 371 -2.37 6.41 -40.74
N CYS A 372 -2.91 6.55 -39.55
CA CYS A 372 -3.49 5.46 -38.78
C CYS A 372 -4.88 5.07 -39.31
N PRO A 373 -5.27 3.78 -39.22
CA PRO A 373 -6.63 3.33 -39.46
C PRO A 373 -7.63 3.94 -38.48
N GLN A 374 -8.93 3.75 -38.69
CA GLN A 374 -9.97 4.28 -37.80
C GLN A 374 -9.96 3.65 -36.41
N GLU A 375 -9.59 2.38 -36.32
CA GLU A 375 -9.47 1.62 -35.10
C GLU A 375 -8.28 0.66 -35.21
N PHE A 376 -7.42 0.62 -34.16
CA PHE A 376 -6.21 -0.20 -34.19
C PHE A 376 -5.62 -0.41 -32.80
N ILE A 377 -4.73 -1.39 -32.69
CA ILE A 377 -3.91 -1.62 -31.51
C ILE A 377 -2.56 -0.94 -31.69
N LEU A 378 -2.25 0.03 -30.83
CA LEU A 378 -0.97 0.73 -30.78
C LEU A 378 -0.08 0.09 -29.71
N ARG A 379 1.13 -0.29 -30.10
CA ARG A 379 2.15 -0.80 -29.19
C ARG A 379 3.35 0.14 -29.15
N LYS A 380 3.80 0.53 -27.94
CA LYS A 380 5.04 1.25 -27.69
C LYS A 380 5.98 0.38 -26.84
N GLY A 381 7.05 -0.11 -27.46
CA GLY A 381 7.98 -1.05 -26.83
C GLY A 381 7.29 -2.33 -26.35
N LYS A 382 7.79 -2.89 -25.24
CA LYS A 382 7.25 -4.15 -24.67
C LYS A 382 6.17 -3.92 -23.60
N LYS A 383 6.04 -2.70 -23.07
CA LYS A 383 5.27 -2.43 -21.84
C LYS A 383 3.92 -1.74 -22.08
N SER A 384 3.73 -1.07 -23.19
CA SER A 384 2.52 -0.28 -23.44
C SER A 384 1.79 -0.75 -24.70
N ILE A 385 0.57 -1.25 -24.51
CA ILE A 385 -0.32 -1.71 -25.57
C ILE A 385 -1.69 -1.13 -25.27
N ILE A 386 -2.25 -0.41 -26.23
CA ILE A 386 -3.57 0.24 -26.13
C ILE A 386 -4.37 0.06 -27.41
N LYS A 387 -5.68 0.07 -27.30
CA LYS A 387 -6.60 0.22 -28.40
C LYS A 387 -6.83 1.71 -28.67
N VAL A 388 -6.74 2.13 -29.90
CA VAL A 388 -6.97 3.52 -30.33
C VAL A 388 -8.17 3.58 -31.25
N LYS A 389 -9.06 4.54 -30.99
CA LYS A 389 -10.21 4.89 -31.86
C LYS A 389 -10.09 6.33 -32.29
N ILE A 390 -10.20 6.59 -33.58
CA ILE A 390 -10.21 7.94 -34.13
C ILE A 390 -11.68 8.42 -34.16
N LYS A 391 -11.93 9.60 -33.60
CA LYS A 391 -13.27 10.24 -33.64
C LYS A 391 -13.56 10.87 -34.97
#